data_da0b1a27d172adec1ae857b7fb8f12a6
#
_entry.id   da0b1a27d172adec1ae857b7fb8f12a6
#
_cell.length_a   1.000
_cell.length_b   1.000
_cell.length_c   1.000
_cell.angle_alpha   90.00
_cell.angle_beta   90.00
_cell.angle_gamma   90.00
#
_symmetry.space_group_name_H-M   'P 1'
#
loop_
_entity.id
_entity.type
_entity.pdbx_description
1 polymer ?
#
loop_
_entity_poly.entity_id
_entity_poly.type
_entity_poly.pdbx_seq_one_letter_code
_entity_poly.pdbx_strand_id
1 'polypeptide(L)'
;RDLEANQPQITIATGHYARVRRGGGRVELLKAVDASKDQSYFLHRLTQAQLAPAVFPLGELEKRRVREIAREAGLPTHAKRDSTGICFIGERPFREFLARYLPRTPGPMLTPDGREVGRHMGLAYYTLGQRQGLGLGGTRGGPEAPWFVAAKDVARNALVVVQGHDHPMLHATRIDAIEPHWISGKAPVLP
;
A
#
# COMPACT_ATOMS: atom_id res chain seq x y z
N ARG A 1 8.22 30.29 32.69
CA ARG A 1 9.59 29.71 32.64
C ARG A 1 9.56 28.41 33.39
N ASP A 2 10.06 27.32 32.80
CA ASP A 2 10.37 26.02 33.42
C ASP A 2 9.25 24.99 33.68
N LEU A 3 8.15 25.00 32.93
CA LEU A 3 7.19 23.86 32.96
C LEU A 3 7.35 22.86 31.79
N GLU A 4 8.26 23.10 30.85
CA GLU A 4 8.50 22.20 29.68
C GLU A 4 9.55 21.12 29.94
N ALA A 5 10.27 21.17 31.06
CA ALA A 5 11.42 20.29 31.30
C ALA A 5 11.08 18.91 31.89
N ASN A 6 9.82 18.58 32.16
CA ASN A 6 9.48 17.34 32.87
C ASN A 6 8.27 16.59 32.30
N GLN A 7 8.01 16.70 30.99
CA GLN A 7 7.09 15.75 30.36
C GLN A 7 7.79 14.41 30.17
N PRO A 8 7.19 13.28 30.63
CA PRO A 8 7.78 11.97 30.38
C PRO A 8 7.94 11.78 28.87
N GLN A 9 9.15 11.46 28.43
CA GLN A 9 9.39 11.16 27.02
C GLN A 9 8.59 9.90 26.65
N ILE A 10 7.46 10.11 25.99
CA ILE A 10 6.61 9.02 25.51
C ILE A 10 7.36 8.32 24.38
N THR A 11 7.68 7.03 24.57
CA THR A 11 8.20 6.16 23.51
C THR A 11 7.04 5.41 22.86
N ILE A 12 6.96 5.45 21.55
CA ILE A 12 5.92 4.78 20.77
C ILE A 12 6.54 3.54 20.12
N ALA A 13 6.20 2.34 20.60
CA ALA A 13 6.60 1.09 19.98
C ALA A 13 5.51 0.63 19.00
N THR A 14 5.91 0.27 17.78
CA THR A 14 4.99 -0.20 16.75
C THR A 14 5.54 -1.39 15.98
N GLY A 15 4.63 -2.29 15.55
CA GLY A 15 4.97 -3.52 14.82
C GLY A 15 5.33 -3.33 13.34
N HIS A 16 5.57 -2.10 12.87
CA HIS A 16 6.04 -1.89 11.51
C HIS A 16 7.43 -2.46 11.29
N TYR A 17 7.62 -3.10 10.14
CA TYR A 17 8.93 -3.52 9.67
C TYR A 17 9.65 -2.32 9.06
N ALA A 18 10.32 -1.58 9.90
CA ALA A 18 11.15 -0.43 9.57
C ALA A 18 12.23 -0.30 10.63
N ARG A 19 13.23 0.55 10.41
CA ARG A 19 14.30 0.83 11.39
C ARG A 19 14.51 2.33 11.53
N VAL A 20 15.08 2.73 12.63
CA VAL A 20 15.52 4.11 12.86
C VAL A 20 16.98 4.15 13.26
N ARG A 21 17.71 5.12 12.76
CA ARG A 21 19.05 5.46 13.19
C ARG A 21 19.05 6.88 13.75
N ARG A 22 19.58 7.03 14.96
CA ARG A 22 19.69 8.33 15.62
C ARG A 22 21.12 8.81 15.61
N GLY A 23 21.34 10.04 15.20
CA GLY A 23 22.69 10.62 15.14
C GLY A 23 22.65 12.01 14.53
N GLY A 24 23.65 12.85 14.83
CA GLY A 24 23.76 14.20 14.27
C GLY A 24 22.56 15.11 14.52
N GLY A 25 21.85 14.93 15.64
CA GLY A 25 20.69 15.75 15.99
C GLY A 25 19.41 15.43 15.19
N ARG A 26 19.38 14.31 14.46
CA ARG A 26 18.22 13.86 13.66
C ARG A 26 18.01 12.36 13.73
N VAL A 27 16.81 11.94 13.29
CA VAL A 27 16.43 10.54 13.18
C VAL A 27 16.24 10.20 11.70
N GLU A 28 16.89 9.15 11.25
CA GLU A 28 16.75 8.61 9.90
C GLU A 28 15.80 7.41 9.93
N LEU A 29 14.88 7.38 8.98
CA LEU A 29 14.05 6.21 8.70
C LEU A 29 14.78 5.29 7.73
N LEU A 30 14.96 4.04 8.10
CA LEU A 30 15.66 3.03 7.32
C LEU A 30 14.72 1.89 6.94
N LYS A 31 15.01 1.21 5.83
CA LYS A 31 14.33 -0.03 5.45
C LYS A 31 14.58 -1.12 6.51
N ALA A 32 13.62 -2.01 6.66
CA ALA A 32 13.77 -3.21 7.48
C ALA A 32 14.84 -4.16 6.93
N VAL A 33 15.33 -5.07 7.76
CA VAL A 33 16.22 -6.15 7.34
C VAL A 33 15.50 -7.11 6.40
N ASP A 34 14.26 -7.48 6.71
CA ASP A 34 13.41 -8.27 5.82
C ASP A 34 12.84 -7.39 4.70
N ALA A 35 13.51 -7.38 3.54
CA ALA A 35 13.08 -6.60 2.39
C ALA A 35 11.69 -7.01 1.87
N SER A 36 11.26 -8.26 2.07
CA SER A 36 9.94 -8.74 1.66
C SER A 36 8.80 -8.22 2.55
N LYS A 37 9.13 -7.68 3.72
CA LYS A 37 8.19 -7.16 4.72
C LYS A 37 8.41 -5.68 5.01
N ASP A 38 9.37 -5.03 4.36
CA ASP A 38 9.66 -3.61 4.59
C ASP A 38 8.40 -2.74 4.43
N GLN A 39 8.17 -1.91 5.44
CA GLN A 39 7.03 -1.00 5.53
C GLN A 39 7.46 0.46 5.69
N SER A 40 8.72 0.76 5.43
CA SER A 40 9.24 2.13 5.53
C SER A 40 8.48 3.10 4.62
N TYR A 41 7.97 2.62 3.47
CA TYR A 41 7.18 3.43 2.54
C TYR A 41 5.85 3.94 3.12
N PHE A 42 5.24 3.23 4.08
CA PHE A 42 4.05 3.72 4.79
C PHE A 42 4.35 4.90 5.73
N LEU A 43 5.60 5.01 6.16
CA LEU A 43 6.06 5.95 7.17
C LEU A 43 6.64 7.23 6.57
N HIS A 44 6.57 7.39 5.24
CA HIS A 44 7.20 8.50 4.50
C HIS A 44 6.68 9.90 4.89
N ARG A 45 5.47 9.99 5.46
CA ARG A 45 4.87 11.27 5.90
C ARG A 45 5.23 11.67 7.33
N LEU A 46 6.01 10.88 8.07
CA LEU A 46 6.42 11.21 9.43
C LEU A 46 7.40 12.39 9.42
N THR A 47 7.22 13.28 10.39
CA THR A 47 8.17 14.37 10.69
C THR A 47 9.25 13.90 11.65
N GLN A 48 10.33 14.68 11.82
CA GLN A 48 11.38 14.41 12.82
C GLN A 48 10.80 14.30 14.24
N ALA A 49 9.87 15.18 14.61
CA ALA A 49 9.24 15.17 15.92
C ALA A 49 8.42 13.89 16.17
N GLN A 50 7.75 13.37 15.15
CA GLN A 50 6.98 12.12 15.23
C GLN A 50 7.88 10.87 15.22
N LEU A 51 8.99 10.92 14.48
CA LEU A 51 9.92 9.80 14.37
C LEU A 51 10.84 9.67 15.58
N ALA A 52 11.15 10.80 16.25
CA ALA A 52 12.05 10.82 17.40
C ALA A 52 11.63 9.85 18.53
N PRO A 53 10.37 9.80 18.98
CA PRO A 53 9.94 8.87 20.00
C PRO A 53 9.62 7.47 19.48
N ALA A 54 9.66 7.23 18.15
CA ALA A 54 9.25 5.95 17.57
C ALA A 54 10.35 4.90 17.68
N VAL A 55 9.94 3.67 18.01
CA VAL A 55 10.78 2.47 17.96
C VAL A 55 10.07 1.37 17.16
N PHE A 56 10.84 0.64 16.38
CA PHE A 56 10.36 -0.44 15.50
C PHE A 56 11.05 -1.75 15.89
N PRO A 57 10.56 -2.47 16.92
CA PRO A 57 11.24 -3.66 17.47
C PRO A 57 11.42 -4.79 16.46
N LEU A 58 10.58 -4.83 15.41
CA LEU A 58 10.60 -5.87 14.38
C LEU A 58 11.53 -5.56 13.21
N GLY A 59 12.04 -4.34 13.13
CA GLY A 59 12.80 -3.87 11.95
C GLY A 59 14.13 -4.60 11.70
N GLU A 60 14.75 -5.12 12.76
CA GLU A 60 16.01 -5.88 12.70
C GLU A 60 15.80 -7.40 12.54
N LEU A 61 14.55 -7.86 12.41
CA LEU A 61 14.21 -9.27 12.39
C LEU A 61 13.53 -9.67 11.07
N GLU A 62 13.88 -10.85 10.56
CA GLU A 62 13.10 -11.50 9.51
C GLU A 62 11.75 -11.97 10.07
N LYS A 63 10.70 -11.93 9.25
CA LYS A 63 9.35 -12.36 9.63
C LYS A 63 9.30 -13.79 10.20
N ARG A 64 10.13 -14.68 9.65
CA ARG A 64 10.24 -16.05 10.14
C ARG A 64 10.69 -16.06 11.61
N ARG A 65 11.73 -15.31 11.96
CA ARG A 65 12.25 -15.22 13.32
C ARG A 65 11.21 -14.62 14.29
N VAL A 66 10.48 -13.60 13.85
CA VAL A 66 9.38 -13.02 14.64
C VAL A 66 8.32 -14.08 14.98
N ARG A 67 7.95 -14.94 14.02
CA ARG A 67 6.98 -16.02 14.25
C ARG A 67 7.52 -17.10 15.19
N GLU A 68 8.80 -17.43 15.11
CA GLU A 68 9.46 -18.35 16.03
C GLU A 68 9.43 -17.82 17.47
N ILE A 69 9.85 -16.57 17.68
CA ILE A 69 9.79 -15.89 18.99
C ILE A 69 8.36 -15.86 19.53
N ALA A 70 7.39 -15.52 18.71
CA ALA A 70 5.98 -15.50 19.11
C ALA A 70 5.48 -16.89 19.54
N ARG A 71 5.91 -17.95 18.85
CA ARG A 71 5.58 -19.34 19.21
C ARG A 71 6.26 -19.76 20.50
N GLU A 72 7.55 -19.46 20.66
CA GLU A 72 8.33 -19.73 21.87
C GLU A 72 7.72 -19.02 23.10
N ALA A 73 7.20 -17.80 22.89
CA ALA A 73 6.52 -17.03 23.93
C ALA A 73 5.04 -17.42 24.14
N GLY A 74 4.54 -18.45 23.47
CA GLY A 74 3.15 -18.91 23.61
C GLY A 74 2.09 -17.94 23.10
N LEU A 75 2.46 -16.98 22.23
CA LEU A 75 1.52 -16.00 21.72
C LEU A 75 0.53 -16.63 20.70
N PRO A 76 -0.78 -16.48 20.86
CA PRO A 76 -1.78 -17.10 19.98
C PRO A 76 -1.71 -16.56 18.53
N THR A 77 -1.07 -15.43 18.34
CA THR A 77 -0.92 -14.77 17.03
C THR A 77 0.22 -15.30 16.18
N HIS A 78 1.05 -16.23 16.68
CA HIS A 78 2.24 -16.76 15.97
C HIS A 78 1.91 -17.36 14.60
N ALA A 79 0.74 -18.00 14.43
CA ALA A 79 0.27 -18.62 13.20
C ALA A 79 -0.70 -17.74 12.40
N LYS A 80 -1.03 -16.53 12.90
CA LYS A 80 -1.95 -15.63 12.20
C LYS A 80 -1.41 -15.25 10.82
N ARG A 81 -2.27 -15.34 9.80
CA ARG A 81 -1.96 -14.87 8.45
C ARG A 81 -1.67 -13.37 8.46
N ASP A 82 -0.79 -12.93 7.56
CA ASP A 82 -0.54 -11.50 7.40
C ASP A 82 -1.84 -10.81 6.97
N SER A 83 -2.08 -9.63 7.53
CA SER A 83 -3.23 -8.82 7.13
C SER A 83 -3.06 -8.40 5.66
N THR A 84 -3.99 -8.82 4.81
CA THR A 84 -4.00 -8.49 3.37
C THR A 84 -4.97 -7.35 3.05
N GLY A 85 -5.40 -6.62 4.04
CA GLY A 85 -6.38 -5.54 3.91
C GLY A 85 -5.97 -4.27 4.64
N ILE A 86 -6.84 -3.26 4.58
CA ILE A 86 -6.64 -2.02 5.31
C ILE A 86 -6.76 -2.31 6.81
N CYS A 87 -5.73 -1.93 7.58
CA CYS A 87 -5.78 -1.98 9.04
C CYS A 87 -7.02 -1.24 9.54
N PHE A 88 -7.68 -1.77 10.59
CA PHE A 88 -8.91 -1.25 11.22
C PHE A 88 -10.25 -1.64 10.58
N ILE A 89 -10.30 -2.23 9.39
CA ILE A 89 -11.56 -2.68 8.76
C ILE A 89 -11.94 -4.11 9.20
N GLY A 90 -10.98 -4.88 9.72
CA GLY A 90 -11.16 -6.28 10.07
C GLY A 90 -11.20 -7.20 8.84
N GLU A 91 -11.52 -8.49 9.06
CA GLU A 91 -11.60 -9.51 8.00
C GLU A 91 -12.93 -9.43 7.21
N ARG A 92 -13.24 -8.25 6.66
CA ARG A 92 -14.41 -8.10 5.79
C ARG A 92 -13.97 -8.01 4.34
N PRO A 93 -14.76 -8.55 3.38
CA PRO A 93 -14.50 -8.33 1.97
C PRO A 93 -14.47 -6.82 1.70
N PHE A 94 -13.33 -6.31 1.24
CA PHE A 94 -13.09 -4.88 1.05
C PHE A 94 -14.18 -4.21 0.19
N ARG A 95 -14.70 -4.93 -0.80
CA ARG A 95 -15.79 -4.44 -1.66
C ARG A 95 -17.10 -4.21 -0.90
N GLU A 96 -17.44 -5.09 0.04
CA GLU A 96 -18.65 -4.95 0.86
C GLU A 96 -18.53 -3.79 1.83
N PHE A 97 -17.33 -3.58 2.37
CA PHE A 97 -17.04 -2.42 3.19
C PHE A 97 -17.21 -1.12 2.39
N LEU A 98 -16.58 -1.01 1.23
CA LEU A 98 -16.67 0.17 0.37
C LEU A 98 -18.11 0.45 -0.09
N ALA A 99 -18.93 -0.60 -0.31
CA ALA A 99 -20.31 -0.45 -0.77
C ALA A 99 -21.23 0.30 0.21
N ARG A 100 -20.79 0.49 1.45
CA ARG A 100 -21.52 1.30 2.45
C ARG A 100 -21.28 2.79 2.30
N TYR A 101 -20.17 3.18 1.65
CA TYR A 101 -19.71 4.57 1.55
C TYR A 101 -19.67 5.08 0.11
N LEU A 102 -19.55 4.18 -0.85
CA LEU A 102 -19.41 4.53 -2.26
C LEU A 102 -20.61 4.04 -3.06
N PRO A 103 -21.21 4.89 -3.89
CA PRO A 103 -22.31 4.49 -4.74
C PRO A 103 -21.85 3.43 -5.75
N ARG A 104 -22.71 2.46 -6.00
CA ARG A 104 -22.53 1.51 -7.09
C ARG A 104 -23.09 2.12 -8.35
N THR A 105 -22.23 2.56 -9.24
CA THR A 105 -22.59 3.07 -10.56
C THR A 105 -22.00 2.15 -11.63
N PRO A 106 -22.70 1.07 -11.99
CA PRO A 106 -22.17 0.10 -12.96
C PRO A 106 -21.96 0.75 -14.34
N GLY A 107 -20.92 0.26 -15.05
CA GLY A 107 -20.60 0.69 -16.39
C GLY A 107 -19.86 -0.39 -17.17
N PRO A 108 -19.57 -0.16 -18.45
CA PRO A 108 -18.88 -1.12 -19.30
C PRO A 108 -17.39 -1.25 -18.96
N MET A 109 -16.84 -2.44 -19.13
CA MET A 109 -15.41 -2.68 -19.24
C MET A 109 -15.07 -2.77 -20.73
N LEU A 110 -14.25 -1.85 -21.21
CA LEU A 110 -13.91 -1.71 -22.63
C LEU A 110 -12.43 -2.06 -22.85
N THR A 111 -12.15 -2.68 -23.98
CA THR A 111 -10.79 -2.75 -24.54
C THR A 111 -10.39 -1.39 -25.12
N PRO A 112 -9.10 -1.13 -25.40
CA PRO A 112 -8.66 0.14 -26.00
C PRO A 112 -9.31 0.46 -27.35
N ASP A 113 -9.68 -0.57 -28.12
CA ASP A 113 -10.43 -0.46 -29.40
C ASP A 113 -11.94 -0.27 -29.21
N GLY A 114 -12.42 -0.19 -27.95
CA GLY A 114 -13.81 0.11 -27.62
C GLY A 114 -14.75 -1.08 -27.52
N ARG A 115 -14.26 -2.30 -27.64
CA ARG A 115 -15.08 -3.52 -27.49
C ARG A 115 -15.44 -3.74 -26.02
N GLU A 116 -16.73 -3.95 -25.73
CA GLU A 116 -17.17 -4.31 -24.38
C GLU A 116 -16.84 -5.78 -24.08
N VAL A 117 -16.14 -6.00 -22.96
CA VAL A 117 -15.70 -7.34 -22.48
C VAL A 117 -16.34 -7.71 -21.14
N GLY A 118 -17.04 -6.79 -20.51
CA GLY A 118 -17.72 -7.03 -19.24
C GLY A 118 -18.28 -5.76 -18.62
N ARG A 119 -18.73 -5.85 -17.39
CA ARG A 119 -19.28 -4.71 -16.64
C ARG A 119 -18.64 -4.58 -15.25
N HIS A 120 -18.31 -3.36 -14.87
CA HIS A 120 -17.84 -3.03 -13.53
C HIS A 120 -18.98 -2.55 -12.63
N MET A 121 -18.80 -2.63 -11.31
CA MET A 121 -19.80 -2.21 -10.32
C MET A 121 -19.69 -0.73 -9.91
N GLY A 122 -18.72 -0.01 -10.43
CA GLY A 122 -18.41 1.40 -10.15
C GLY A 122 -16.90 1.62 -10.21
N LEU A 123 -16.44 2.71 -10.84
CA LEU A 123 -15.01 2.99 -11.06
C LEU A 123 -14.20 3.09 -9.77
N ALA A 124 -14.84 3.49 -8.66
CA ALA A 124 -14.18 3.63 -7.36
C ALA A 124 -13.72 2.28 -6.75
N TYR A 125 -14.29 1.16 -7.20
CA TYR A 125 -13.95 -0.18 -6.71
C TYR A 125 -12.75 -0.81 -7.40
N TYR A 126 -12.13 -0.11 -8.34
CA TYR A 126 -11.03 -0.63 -9.14
C TYR A 126 -9.81 0.29 -9.05
N THR A 127 -8.63 -0.29 -9.13
CA THR A 127 -7.34 0.41 -9.11
C THR A 127 -6.61 0.17 -10.43
N LEU A 128 -5.85 1.13 -10.92
CA LEU A 128 -4.99 0.92 -12.09
C LEU A 128 -4.00 -0.21 -11.82
N GLY A 129 -3.77 -1.07 -12.80
CA GLY A 129 -2.96 -2.28 -12.68
C GLY A 129 -3.67 -3.46 -11.98
N GLN A 130 -4.89 -3.29 -11.49
CA GLN A 130 -5.61 -4.37 -10.82
C GLN A 130 -5.89 -5.53 -11.78
N ARG A 131 -5.56 -6.76 -11.32
CA ARG A 131 -5.84 -8.02 -12.03
C ARG A 131 -7.03 -8.77 -11.43
N GLN A 132 -7.05 -8.89 -10.11
CA GLN A 132 -8.03 -9.74 -9.43
C GLN A 132 -9.41 -9.07 -9.36
N GLY A 133 -10.45 -9.91 -9.43
CA GLY A 133 -11.82 -9.47 -9.21
C GLY A 133 -12.45 -8.67 -10.35
N LEU A 134 -11.93 -8.75 -11.57
CA LEU A 134 -12.55 -8.17 -12.74
C LEU A 134 -13.76 -9.00 -13.22
N GLY A 135 -13.80 -10.30 -12.90
CA GLY A 135 -14.87 -11.19 -13.36
C GLY A 135 -14.82 -11.44 -14.87
N LEU A 136 -13.68 -11.14 -15.50
CA LEU A 136 -13.46 -11.41 -16.93
C LEU A 136 -12.85 -12.77 -17.08
N GLY A 137 -13.53 -13.67 -17.80
CA GLY A 137 -13.01 -14.95 -18.23
C GLY A 137 -12.06 -14.82 -19.41
N GLY A 138 -11.43 -15.95 -19.81
CA GLY A 138 -10.70 -16.02 -21.07
C GLY A 138 -11.65 -15.75 -22.24
N THR A 139 -11.23 -14.95 -23.21
CA THR A 139 -11.99 -14.71 -24.45
C THR A 139 -11.90 -15.96 -25.33
N ARG A 140 -13.04 -16.51 -25.74
CA ARG A 140 -13.06 -17.58 -26.77
C ARG A 140 -12.29 -17.11 -28.01
N GLY A 141 -11.18 -17.80 -28.34
CA GLY A 141 -10.35 -17.50 -29.50
C GLY A 141 -9.35 -16.34 -29.36
N GLY A 142 -9.19 -15.77 -28.16
CA GLY A 142 -8.16 -14.78 -27.85
C GLY A 142 -7.00 -15.37 -27.04
N PRO A 143 -5.91 -14.62 -26.85
CA PRO A 143 -4.80 -15.07 -26.02
C PRO A 143 -5.26 -15.36 -24.59
N GLU A 144 -4.80 -16.49 -24.02
CA GLU A 144 -5.02 -16.84 -22.59
C GLU A 144 -4.14 -15.97 -21.69
N ALA A 145 -4.38 -14.67 -21.68
CA ALA A 145 -3.64 -13.74 -20.86
C ALA A 145 -4.58 -13.08 -19.83
N PRO A 146 -4.10 -12.80 -18.61
CA PRO A 146 -4.91 -12.17 -17.59
C PRO A 146 -5.27 -10.72 -17.98
N TRP A 147 -6.46 -10.30 -17.54
CA TRP A 147 -6.93 -8.93 -17.71
C TRP A 147 -6.42 -8.02 -16.60
N PHE A 148 -6.11 -6.77 -16.98
CA PHE A 148 -5.66 -5.72 -16.08
C PHE A 148 -6.42 -4.42 -16.33
N VAL A 149 -6.63 -3.63 -15.29
CA VAL A 149 -7.17 -2.28 -15.40
C VAL A 149 -6.09 -1.34 -15.93
N ALA A 150 -6.30 -0.77 -17.10
CA ALA A 150 -5.36 0.16 -17.73
C ALA A 150 -5.73 1.63 -17.50
N ALA A 151 -7.03 1.97 -17.53
CA ALA A 151 -7.50 3.33 -17.31
C ALA A 151 -8.93 3.38 -16.76
N LYS A 152 -9.32 4.55 -16.26
CA LYS A 152 -10.68 4.88 -15.86
C LYS A 152 -11.17 6.04 -16.72
N ASP A 153 -12.15 5.82 -17.57
CA ASP A 153 -12.85 6.87 -18.30
C ASP A 153 -14.03 7.35 -17.45
N VAL A 154 -13.79 8.41 -16.71
CA VAL A 154 -14.79 8.96 -15.78
C VAL A 154 -15.97 9.57 -16.56
N ALA A 155 -15.71 10.21 -17.70
CA ALA A 155 -16.74 10.88 -18.48
C ALA A 155 -17.76 9.88 -19.06
N ARG A 156 -17.30 8.71 -19.47
CA ARG A 156 -18.16 7.63 -20.01
C ARG A 156 -18.55 6.60 -18.97
N ASN A 157 -18.12 6.75 -17.72
CA ASN A 157 -18.25 5.74 -16.67
C ASN A 157 -17.78 4.36 -17.16
N ALA A 158 -16.63 4.30 -17.82
CA ALA A 158 -16.09 3.08 -18.39
C ALA A 158 -14.73 2.72 -17.78
N LEU A 159 -14.50 1.42 -17.59
CA LEU A 159 -13.21 0.89 -17.16
C LEU A 159 -12.47 0.35 -18.38
N VAL A 160 -11.31 0.90 -18.69
CA VAL A 160 -10.48 0.39 -19.79
C VAL A 160 -9.62 -0.75 -19.28
N VAL A 161 -9.70 -1.91 -19.92
CA VAL A 161 -9.00 -3.12 -19.55
C VAL A 161 -8.19 -3.69 -20.70
N VAL A 162 -7.02 -4.26 -20.37
CA VAL A 162 -6.08 -4.84 -21.35
C VAL A 162 -5.66 -6.23 -20.94
N GLN A 163 -5.27 -7.06 -21.90
CA GLN A 163 -4.73 -8.39 -21.61
C GLN A 163 -3.19 -8.40 -21.62
N GLY A 164 -2.61 -9.24 -20.74
CA GLY A 164 -1.17 -9.37 -20.59
C GLY A 164 -0.56 -8.29 -19.69
N HIS A 165 0.42 -8.67 -18.88
CA HIS A 165 1.08 -7.76 -17.94
C HIS A 165 2.05 -6.80 -18.62
N ASP A 166 2.50 -7.12 -19.83
CA ASP A 166 3.44 -6.29 -20.62
C ASP A 166 2.74 -5.30 -21.56
N HIS A 167 1.42 -5.16 -21.45
CA HIS A 167 0.69 -4.24 -22.32
C HIS A 167 1.16 -2.78 -22.11
N PRO A 168 1.48 -2.02 -23.19
CA PRO A 168 2.05 -0.67 -23.07
C PRO A 168 1.26 0.28 -22.16
N MET A 169 -0.07 0.19 -22.15
CA MET A 169 -0.91 1.02 -21.27
C MET A 169 -0.75 0.74 -19.76
N LEU A 170 -0.05 -0.31 -19.36
CA LEU A 170 0.24 -0.62 -17.95
C LEU A 170 1.57 -0.02 -17.48
N HIS A 171 2.34 0.54 -18.38
CA HIS A 171 3.67 1.08 -18.11
C HIS A 171 3.69 2.59 -18.36
N ALA A 172 4.48 3.30 -17.56
CA ALA A 172 4.74 4.72 -17.72
C ALA A 172 6.24 4.95 -17.86
N THR A 173 6.63 5.78 -18.80
CA THR A 173 8.03 6.23 -18.98
C THR A 173 8.36 7.45 -18.14
N ARG A 174 7.33 8.09 -17.57
CA ARG A 174 7.47 9.30 -16.75
C ARG A 174 6.50 9.25 -15.57
N ILE A 175 6.97 9.69 -14.41
CA ILE A 175 6.18 9.90 -13.20
C ILE A 175 6.44 11.33 -12.72
N ASP A 176 5.37 12.11 -12.58
CA ASP A 176 5.43 13.43 -11.98
C ASP A 176 4.96 13.32 -10.53
N ALA A 177 5.85 13.66 -9.58
CA ALA A 177 5.54 13.68 -8.16
C ALA A 177 5.16 15.11 -7.75
N ILE A 178 4.07 15.23 -7.00
CA ILE A 178 3.58 16.50 -6.43
C ILE A 178 3.68 16.45 -4.92
N GLU A 179 3.83 17.61 -4.29
CA GLU A 179 3.89 17.77 -2.84
C GLU A 179 4.88 16.81 -2.14
N PRO A 180 6.16 16.78 -2.53
CA PRO A 180 7.13 15.91 -1.89
C PRO A 180 7.27 16.25 -0.41
N HIS A 181 7.26 15.22 0.43
CA HIS A 181 7.51 15.37 1.86
C HIS A 181 8.89 14.80 2.20
N TRP A 182 9.71 15.63 2.87
CA TRP A 182 11.04 15.23 3.31
C TRP A 182 11.05 15.02 4.82
N ILE A 183 11.30 13.80 5.26
CA ILE A 183 11.40 13.45 6.69
C ILE A 183 12.47 14.30 7.39
N SER A 184 13.52 14.68 6.68
CA SER A 184 14.57 15.57 7.17
C SER A 184 14.13 17.04 7.34
N GLY A 185 12.93 17.40 6.86
CA GLY A 185 12.42 18.77 6.82
C GLY A 185 13.00 19.63 5.69
N LYS A 186 13.96 19.11 4.91
CA LYS A 186 14.59 19.82 3.80
C LYS A 186 14.80 18.89 2.60
N ALA A 187 14.62 19.40 1.39
CA ALA A 187 14.98 18.68 0.18
C ALA A 187 16.45 18.33 0.18
N PRO A 188 16.84 17.15 -0.33
CA PRO A 188 18.24 16.83 -0.52
C PRO A 188 18.86 17.79 -1.56
N VAL A 189 20.09 18.19 -1.32
CA VAL A 189 20.90 18.87 -2.34
C VAL A 189 21.29 17.78 -3.34
N LEU A 190 20.81 17.91 -4.56
CA LEU A 190 21.25 17.01 -5.65
C LEU A 190 22.68 17.34 -6.03
N PRO A 191 23.50 16.33 -6.32
CA PRO A 191 24.87 16.51 -6.73
C PRO A 191 24.99 17.19 -8.10
#